data_227da9e854d317c59d2f26db3f688b1c
#
_entry.id   227da9e854d317c59d2f26db3f688b1c
#
_cell.length_a   1.000
_cell.length_b   1.000
_cell.length_c   1.000
_cell.angle_alpha   90.00
_cell.angle_beta   90.00
_cell.angle_gamma   90.00
#
_symmetry.space_group_name_H-M   'P 1'
#
loop_
_entity.id
_entity.type
_entity.pdbx_description
1 polymer ?
#
loop_
_entity_poly.entity_id
_entity_poly.type
_entity_poly.pdbx_seq_one_letter_code
_entity_poly.pdbx_strand_id
1 'polypeptide(L)'
;MKYASIVPLIGGSTIAMQNVFGKRPEYMLTYDGFQANEEHLINYYNNEVPYINLSNTPNPVLESVDVVNTVCPCAGLSSLSTSASSTNEANDWMITSAEYVLDEIKPKVFWGENAPRLASKMGEPIVQKLKEIGKRNGYTFSLLQTKSILHGLSQTRDRSFYFFWKDDRVPLFDYVHAAPGNIAEDIRSVEYNKDDPMSILTNDKVPSENPYYRYVLEVIHGGITHKEFSASLEKTANIMDYIEEHTTYKEVEPWMREHGFEREANRCLTMYEKLKAGGNIMRKNVEVPCDKIGAFVGHLPTMLTHPDEDRYLTVREALYIMRMPNDFELLNPKRTINHICQNVPVKTAEFVSEQVLNYLNGKCDMIETSFLTQDNRKKAVKYEKSSLQLDQFMV
;
A
#
# COMPACT_ATOMS: atom_id res chain seq x y z
N MET A 1 13.07 8.03 22.28
CA MET A 1 13.47 8.20 20.88
C MET A 1 12.52 9.22 20.27
N LYS A 2 13.05 10.26 19.61
CA LYS A 2 12.27 11.32 18.98
C LYS A 2 12.16 11.06 17.48
N TYR A 3 11.01 11.33 16.87
CA TYR A 3 10.84 11.19 15.44
C TYR A 3 9.88 12.24 14.86
N ALA A 4 10.00 12.45 13.56
CA ALA A 4 9.13 13.31 12.77
C ALA A 4 8.76 12.66 11.43
N SER A 5 7.81 13.24 10.75
CA SER A 5 7.42 12.79 9.40
C SER A 5 7.44 13.96 8.43
N ILE A 6 7.85 13.74 7.19
CA ILE A 6 7.72 14.69 6.09
C ILE A 6 6.88 14.07 4.98
N VAL A 7 5.87 14.79 4.49
CA VAL A 7 4.86 14.27 3.53
C VAL A 7 4.29 12.93 4.02
N PRO A 8 3.65 12.89 5.22
CA PRO A 8 3.15 11.63 5.80
C PRO A 8 1.95 11.05 5.06
N LEU A 9 1.30 11.79 4.17
CA LEU A 9 0.02 11.49 3.54
C LEU A 9 -1.04 11.16 4.61
N ILE A 10 -1.78 10.06 4.46
CA ILE A 10 -2.79 9.62 5.44
C ILE A 10 -2.17 9.07 6.76
N GLY A 11 -0.85 8.86 6.80
CA GLY A 11 -0.09 8.66 8.04
C GLY A 11 0.16 7.23 8.49
N GLY A 12 -0.05 6.21 7.64
CA GLY A 12 0.16 4.82 8.07
C GLY A 12 1.56 4.52 8.59
N SER A 13 2.61 5.07 7.98
CA SER A 13 3.98 4.92 8.48
C SER A 13 4.26 5.74 9.73
N THR A 14 3.64 6.91 9.87
CA THR A 14 3.76 7.75 11.08
C THR A 14 3.10 7.06 12.28
N ILE A 15 1.91 6.48 12.08
CA ILE A 15 1.19 5.69 13.09
C ILE A 15 1.97 4.43 13.45
N ALA A 16 2.57 3.76 12.47
CA ALA A 16 3.43 2.60 12.72
C ALA A 16 4.63 2.95 13.61
N MET A 17 5.29 4.08 13.35
CA MET A 17 6.36 4.57 14.22
C MET A 17 5.84 4.91 15.61
N GLN A 18 4.64 5.49 15.74
CA GLN A 18 4.03 5.72 17.05
C GLN A 18 3.83 4.40 17.81
N ASN A 19 3.34 3.36 17.17
CA ASN A 19 3.12 2.05 17.78
C ASN A 19 4.45 1.43 18.27
N VAL A 20 5.50 1.52 17.47
CA VAL A 20 6.80 0.92 17.77
C VAL A 20 7.61 1.75 18.78
N PHE A 21 7.57 3.09 18.70
CA PHE A 21 8.35 3.98 19.58
C PHE A 21 7.58 4.39 20.84
N GLY A 22 6.28 4.09 20.91
CA GLY A 22 5.43 4.35 22.07
C GLY A 22 5.08 5.82 22.30
N LYS A 23 5.21 6.69 21.29
CA LYS A 23 4.86 8.12 21.37
C LYS A 23 4.52 8.71 20.01
N ARG A 24 3.81 9.84 20.01
CA ARG A 24 3.49 10.64 18.82
C ARG A 24 4.75 11.29 18.22
N PRO A 25 4.72 11.70 16.94
CA PRO A 25 5.81 12.46 16.33
C PRO A 25 5.98 13.82 17.01
N GLU A 26 7.20 14.33 17.04
CA GLU A 26 7.48 15.67 17.57
C GLU A 26 6.87 16.76 16.69
N TYR A 27 6.86 16.51 15.36
CA TYR A 27 6.24 17.38 14.36
C TYR A 27 6.01 16.64 13.04
N MET A 28 5.19 17.24 12.18
CA MET A 28 4.95 16.80 10.80
C MET A 28 5.26 17.95 9.85
N LEU A 29 5.95 17.66 8.77
CA LEU A 29 6.33 18.59 7.70
C LEU A 29 5.62 18.24 6.41
N THR A 30 5.29 19.25 5.63
CA THR A 30 4.66 19.08 4.31
C THR A 30 5.13 20.11 3.32
N TYR A 31 4.69 19.95 2.09
CA TYR A 31 4.76 20.96 1.02
C TYR A 31 3.37 21.22 0.45
N ASP A 32 3.21 22.28 -0.34
CA ASP A 32 1.96 22.56 -1.02
C ASP A 32 1.51 21.39 -1.90
N GLY A 33 0.21 21.09 -1.86
CA GLY A 33 -0.42 20.03 -2.64
C GLY A 33 -0.67 18.72 -1.88
N PHE A 34 -0.13 18.54 -0.66
CA PHE A 34 -0.33 17.30 0.13
C PHE A 34 -1.35 17.42 1.24
N GLN A 35 -1.74 18.63 1.63
CA GLN A 35 -2.58 18.91 2.80
C GLN A 35 -3.89 18.11 2.80
N ALA A 36 -4.54 17.95 1.65
CA ALA A 36 -5.79 17.21 1.55
C ALA A 36 -5.67 15.71 1.91
N ASN A 37 -4.48 15.12 1.76
CA ASN A 37 -4.21 13.74 2.21
C ASN A 37 -3.82 13.68 3.69
N GLU A 38 -3.26 14.74 4.23
CA GLU A 38 -2.66 14.79 5.56
C GLU A 38 -3.65 15.27 6.63
N GLU A 39 -4.74 15.95 6.22
CA GLU A 39 -5.79 16.44 7.14
C GLU A 39 -6.39 15.31 8.00
N HIS A 40 -6.43 14.08 7.49
CA HIS A 40 -6.90 12.91 8.25
C HIS A 40 -6.00 12.59 9.44
N LEU A 41 -4.68 12.65 9.21
CA LEU A 41 -3.69 12.39 10.24
C LEU A 41 -3.64 13.54 11.27
N ILE A 42 -3.77 14.77 10.80
CA ILE A 42 -3.86 15.95 11.67
C ILE A 42 -5.08 15.83 12.59
N ASN A 43 -6.23 15.44 12.04
CA ASN A 43 -7.45 15.18 12.81
C ASN A 43 -7.26 14.06 13.83
N TYR A 44 -6.63 12.95 13.44
CA TYR A 44 -6.33 11.82 14.32
C TYR A 44 -5.48 12.23 15.52
N TYR A 45 -4.56 13.18 15.35
CA TYR A 45 -3.77 13.74 16.43
C TYR A 45 -4.45 14.92 17.14
N ASN A 46 -5.71 15.22 16.90
CA ASN A 46 -6.47 16.32 17.48
C ASN A 46 -5.81 17.70 17.30
N ASN A 47 -5.03 17.91 16.24
CA ASN A 47 -4.21 19.10 16.00
C ASN A 47 -3.16 19.37 17.10
N GLU A 48 -2.79 18.36 17.91
CA GLU A 48 -1.83 18.52 19.00
C GLU A 48 -0.36 18.37 18.54
N VAL A 49 -0.13 17.74 17.37
CA VAL A 49 1.19 17.60 16.76
C VAL A 49 1.45 18.81 15.86
N PRO A 50 2.57 19.55 16.03
CA PRO A 50 2.91 20.64 15.15
C PRO A 50 2.94 20.21 13.68
N TYR A 51 2.23 20.93 12.82
CA TYR A 51 2.16 20.68 11.39
C TYR A 51 2.65 21.92 10.64
N ILE A 52 3.74 21.79 9.89
CA ILE A 52 4.48 22.88 9.28
C ILE A 52 4.57 22.68 7.77
N ASN A 53 4.08 23.66 7.02
CA ASN A 53 4.21 23.68 5.57
C ASN A 53 5.51 24.41 5.15
N LEU A 54 6.45 23.66 4.60
CA LEU A 54 7.76 24.15 4.19
C LEU A 54 7.71 25.11 2.98
N SER A 55 6.66 25.04 2.15
CA SER A 55 6.46 26.00 1.08
C SER A 55 6.22 27.41 1.59
N ASN A 56 5.61 27.54 2.77
CA ASN A 56 5.33 28.84 3.42
C ASN A 56 6.32 29.19 4.53
N THR A 57 6.99 28.17 5.11
CA THR A 57 7.96 28.33 6.19
C THR A 57 9.18 27.47 5.87
N PRO A 58 10.06 27.91 4.97
CA PRO A 58 11.15 27.06 4.47
C PRO A 58 12.24 26.76 5.51
N ASN A 59 12.38 27.60 6.54
CA ASN A 59 13.40 27.44 7.57
C ASN A 59 12.77 27.49 8.98
N PRO A 60 11.90 26.54 9.35
CA PRO A 60 11.33 26.52 10.68
C PRO A 60 12.37 26.15 11.73
N VAL A 61 12.16 26.62 12.95
CA VAL A 61 12.94 26.14 14.10
C VAL A 61 12.38 24.79 14.52
N LEU A 62 13.14 23.72 14.35
CA LEU A 62 12.73 22.35 14.63
C LEU A 62 13.47 21.76 15.81
N GLU A 63 12.77 20.92 16.58
CA GLU A 63 13.43 20.06 17.55
C GLU A 63 14.27 18.99 16.86
N SER A 64 15.42 18.64 17.47
CA SER A 64 16.23 17.52 17.01
C SER A 64 15.48 16.19 17.18
N VAL A 65 15.50 15.35 16.15
CA VAL A 65 14.87 14.03 16.13
C VAL A 65 15.87 12.95 15.70
N ASP A 66 15.66 11.73 16.20
CA ASP A 66 16.49 10.57 15.84
C ASP A 66 16.11 9.99 14.48
N VAL A 67 14.82 10.03 14.13
CA VAL A 67 14.28 9.42 12.91
C VAL A 67 13.34 10.37 12.20
N VAL A 68 13.42 10.38 10.86
CA VAL A 68 12.40 11.00 9.99
C VAL A 68 11.92 9.96 9.00
N ASN A 69 10.63 9.96 8.71
CA ASN A 69 10.07 9.14 7.63
C ASN A 69 9.31 9.97 6.59
N THR A 70 9.12 9.40 5.41
CA THR A 70 8.31 10.00 4.34
C THR A 70 7.51 8.97 3.56
N VAL A 71 6.39 9.39 2.97
CA VAL A 71 5.60 8.63 2.00
C VAL A 71 5.41 9.49 0.75
N CYS A 72 6.44 9.57 -0.08
CA CYS A 72 6.38 10.37 -1.30
C CYS A 72 5.46 9.76 -2.36
N PRO A 73 4.83 10.57 -3.24
CA PRO A 73 4.00 10.08 -4.32
C PRO A 73 4.70 9.02 -5.18
N CYS A 74 4.02 7.89 -5.40
CA CYS A 74 4.57 6.77 -6.17
C CYS A 74 4.13 6.76 -7.65
N ALA A 75 3.39 7.75 -8.12
CA ALA A 75 2.82 7.79 -9.48
C ALA A 75 3.90 7.68 -10.57
N GLY A 76 5.08 8.24 -10.34
CA GLY A 76 6.20 8.19 -11.27
C GLY A 76 6.82 6.79 -11.44
N LEU A 77 6.65 5.89 -10.48
CA LEU A 77 7.22 4.53 -10.48
C LEU A 77 6.14 3.43 -10.40
N SER A 78 4.86 3.80 -10.30
CA SER A 78 3.77 2.82 -10.19
C SER A 78 3.58 2.02 -11.48
N SER A 79 3.41 0.69 -11.37
CA SER A 79 3.05 -0.17 -12.50
C SER A 79 1.63 0.10 -13.02
N LEU A 80 0.80 0.77 -12.25
CA LEU A 80 -0.57 1.15 -12.63
C LEU A 80 -0.64 2.50 -13.36
N SER A 81 0.45 3.27 -13.35
CA SER A 81 0.53 4.56 -14.03
C SER A 81 0.99 4.37 -15.48
N THR A 82 0.24 4.94 -16.41
CA THR A 82 0.62 4.98 -17.84
C THR A 82 1.74 5.98 -18.13
N SER A 83 1.96 6.94 -17.21
CA SER A 83 3.02 7.96 -17.28
C SER A 83 4.23 7.63 -16.43
N ALA A 84 4.35 6.38 -15.93
CA ALA A 84 5.49 5.97 -15.11
C ALA A 84 6.81 6.07 -15.90
N SER A 85 7.76 6.84 -15.38
CA SER A 85 9.12 6.98 -15.91
C SER A 85 10.07 7.49 -14.82
N SER A 86 11.37 7.33 -15.01
CA SER A 86 12.38 7.91 -14.12
C SER A 86 12.41 9.43 -14.11
N THR A 87 11.86 10.07 -15.16
CA THR A 87 11.81 11.54 -15.33
C THR A 87 10.46 12.13 -14.93
N ASN A 88 9.56 11.35 -14.34
CA ASN A 88 8.28 11.87 -13.88
C ASN A 88 8.49 12.78 -12.65
N GLU A 89 7.95 13.99 -12.68
CA GLU A 89 8.08 15.01 -11.63
C GLU A 89 7.64 14.54 -10.25
N ALA A 90 6.71 13.56 -10.17
CA ALA A 90 6.33 12.97 -8.90
C ALA A 90 7.49 12.28 -8.14
N ASN A 91 8.58 11.92 -8.86
CA ASN A 91 9.78 11.34 -8.23
C ASN A 91 10.65 12.40 -7.54
N ASP A 92 10.53 13.67 -7.92
CA ASP A 92 11.36 14.77 -7.40
C ASP A 92 11.07 14.99 -5.90
N TRP A 93 9.87 14.62 -5.43
CA TRP A 93 9.54 14.71 -4.00
C TRP A 93 10.41 13.83 -3.12
N MET A 94 10.88 12.67 -3.61
CA MET A 94 11.85 11.85 -2.87
C MET A 94 13.18 12.58 -2.72
N ILE A 95 13.63 13.25 -3.79
CA ILE A 95 14.88 14.01 -3.82
C ILE A 95 14.75 15.24 -2.91
N THR A 96 13.72 16.05 -3.10
CA THR A 96 13.46 17.27 -2.31
C THR A 96 13.36 16.96 -0.82
N SER A 97 12.62 15.91 -0.45
CA SER A 97 12.51 15.50 0.94
C SER A 97 13.85 15.02 1.51
N ALA A 98 14.63 14.25 0.73
CA ALA A 98 15.94 13.78 1.17
C ALA A 98 16.93 14.92 1.35
N GLU A 99 16.96 15.88 0.42
CA GLU A 99 17.80 17.07 0.53
C GLU A 99 17.48 17.85 1.81
N TYR A 100 16.20 18.20 1.99
CA TYR A 100 15.78 18.96 3.17
C TYR A 100 16.10 18.21 4.48
N VAL A 101 15.75 16.94 4.57
CA VAL A 101 15.94 16.15 5.79
C VAL A 101 17.42 15.98 6.14
N LEU A 102 18.27 15.68 5.16
CA LEU A 102 19.69 15.40 5.41
C LEU A 102 20.52 16.68 5.54
N ASP A 103 20.14 17.77 4.87
CA ASP A 103 20.85 19.03 4.93
C ASP A 103 20.47 19.84 6.20
N GLU A 104 19.19 19.80 6.62
CA GLU A 104 18.67 20.66 7.70
C GLU A 104 18.41 19.91 9.00
N ILE A 105 17.68 18.77 8.97
CA ILE A 105 17.27 18.04 10.20
C ILE A 105 18.39 17.13 10.70
N LYS A 106 19.07 16.43 9.80
CA LYS A 106 20.23 15.56 10.08
C LYS A 106 19.93 14.44 11.09
N PRO A 107 18.83 13.66 10.94
CA PRO A 107 18.48 12.60 11.86
C PRO A 107 19.52 11.46 11.82
N LYS A 108 19.47 10.54 12.79
CA LYS A 108 20.28 9.31 12.73
C LYS A 108 19.81 8.38 11.60
N VAL A 109 18.51 8.36 11.34
CA VAL A 109 17.90 7.58 10.25
C VAL A 109 16.86 8.43 9.53
N PHE A 110 16.95 8.46 8.20
CA PHE A 110 15.84 8.90 7.33
C PHE A 110 15.42 7.74 6.46
N TRP A 111 14.12 7.47 6.38
CA TRP A 111 13.59 6.42 5.51
C TRP A 111 12.31 6.84 4.80
N GLY A 112 12.09 6.24 3.64
CA GLY A 112 10.88 6.50 2.87
C GLY A 112 10.41 5.26 2.11
N GLU A 113 9.20 5.33 1.59
CA GLU A 113 8.54 4.27 0.83
C GLU A 113 8.26 4.72 -0.61
N ASN A 114 8.29 3.78 -1.53
CA ASN A 114 7.81 3.99 -2.89
C ASN A 114 7.43 2.65 -3.57
N ALA A 115 6.96 2.74 -4.81
CA ALA A 115 6.59 1.59 -5.63
C ALA A 115 7.79 0.63 -5.85
N PRO A 116 7.56 -0.67 -6.12
CA PRO A 116 8.62 -1.66 -6.31
C PRO A 116 9.63 -1.31 -7.41
N ARG A 117 9.21 -0.55 -8.41
CA ARG A 117 10.09 -0.11 -9.51
C ARG A 117 11.22 0.82 -9.07
N LEU A 118 11.18 1.39 -7.86
CA LEU A 118 12.33 2.12 -7.30
C LEU A 118 13.59 1.25 -7.28
N ALA A 119 13.47 -0.02 -6.94
CA ALA A 119 14.59 -0.97 -6.92
C ALA A 119 14.79 -1.70 -8.27
N SER A 120 14.33 -1.13 -9.38
CA SER A 120 14.51 -1.65 -10.74
C SER A 120 15.34 -0.69 -11.60
N LYS A 121 15.67 -1.11 -12.84
CA LYS A 121 16.35 -0.24 -13.82
C LYS A 121 15.64 1.11 -14.03
N MET A 122 14.30 1.16 -13.94
CA MET A 122 13.56 2.41 -14.04
C MET A 122 13.84 3.36 -12.89
N GLY A 123 14.00 2.84 -11.67
CA GLY A 123 14.31 3.64 -10.48
C GLY A 123 15.78 4.00 -10.31
N GLU A 124 16.68 3.36 -11.07
CA GLU A 124 18.12 3.53 -10.91
C GLU A 124 18.60 4.99 -10.94
N PRO A 125 18.14 5.87 -11.86
CA PRO A 125 18.54 7.27 -11.86
C PRO A 125 18.16 8.02 -10.58
N ILE A 126 16.99 7.68 -9.99
CA ILE A 126 16.51 8.26 -8.74
C ILE A 126 17.36 7.76 -7.58
N VAL A 127 17.61 6.45 -7.53
CA VAL A 127 18.45 5.81 -6.51
C VAL A 127 19.87 6.39 -6.52
N GLN A 128 20.45 6.67 -7.70
CA GLN A 128 21.76 7.31 -7.78
C GLN A 128 21.77 8.72 -7.19
N LYS A 129 20.76 9.56 -7.49
CA LYS A 129 20.61 10.87 -6.87
C LYS A 129 20.50 10.77 -5.34
N LEU A 130 19.67 9.86 -4.83
CA LEU A 130 19.51 9.63 -3.39
C LEU A 130 20.84 9.20 -2.75
N LYS A 131 21.60 8.31 -3.38
CA LYS A 131 22.94 7.89 -2.90
C LYS A 131 23.92 9.07 -2.86
N GLU A 132 23.90 9.94 -3.86
CA GLU A 132 24.77 11.14 -3.90
C GLU A 132 24.44 12.11 -2.77
N ILE A 133 23.14 12.35 -2.50
CA ILE A 133 22.67 13.17 -1.39
C ILE A 133 23.11 12.55 -0.06
N GLY A 134 22.93 11.24 0.13
CA GLY A 134 23.38 10.54 1.33
C GLY A 134 24.90 10.68 1.54
N LYS A 135 25.69 10.39 0.50
CA LYS A 135 27.16 10.46 0.55
C LYS A 135 27.66 11.86 0.93
N ARG A 136 27.14 12.92 0.33
CA ARG A 136 27.55 14.30 0.63
C ARG A 136 27.24 14.70 2.09
N ASN A 137 26.23 14.08 2.70
CA ASN A 137 25.80 14.33 4.08
C ASN A 137 26.39 13.33 5.10
N GLY A 138 27.23 12.39 4.64
CA GLY A 138 27.87 11.38 5.51
C GLY A 138 26.89 10.30 5.98
N TYR A 139 26.01 9.84 5.07
CA TYR A 139 25.12 8.71 5.29
C TYR A 139 25.43 7.57 4.33
N THR A 140 25.30 6.34 4.81
CA THR A 140 25.16 5.18 3.95
C THR A 140 23.71 5.05 3.49
N PHE A 141 23.49 4.28 2.42
CA PHE A 141 22.18 4.13 1.78
C PHE A 141 21.80 2.66 1.61
N SER A 142 20.55 2.31 1.87
CA SER A 142 20.06 0.97 1.57
C SER A 142 18.64 0.95 1.01
N LEU A 143 18.32 -0.13 0.30
CA LEU A 143 16.98 -0.45 -0.19
C LEU A 143 16.51 -1.76 0.44
N LEU A 144 15.22 -1.80 0.79
CA LEU A 144 14.51 -3.02 1.16
C LEU A 144 13.31 -3.20 0.23
N GLN A 145 13.19 -4.39 -0.37
CA GLN A 145 11.98 -4.80 -1.08
C GLN A 145 11.21 -5.83 -0.26
N THR A 146 9.92 -5.60 -0.04
CA THR A 146 9.07 -6.50 0.75
C THR A 146 7.64 -6.54 0.21
N LYS A 147 6.85 -7.49 0.72
CA LYS A 147 5.41 -7.64 0.44
C LYS A 147 4.63 -7.59 1.75
N SER A 148 3.50 -6.90 1.74
CA SER A 148 2.65 -6.77 2.92
C SER A 148 2.17 -8.13 3.47
N ILE A 149 1.96 -9.11 2.61
CA ILE A 149 1.56 -10.47 3.02
C ILE A 149 2.60 -11.16 3.92
N LEU A 150 3.89 -10.81 3.80
CA LEU A 150 4.96 -11.34 4.65
C LEU A 150 4.93 -10.78 6.08
N HIS A 151 4.15 -9.75 6.29
CA HIS A 151 3.95 -9.07 7.59
C HIS A 151 2.57 -9.39 8.20
N GLY A 152 1.93 -10.51 7.79
CA GLY A 152 0.65 -10.96 8.34
C GLY A 152 -0.58 -10.22 7.82
N LEU A 153 -0.47 -9.56 6.68
CA LEU A 153 -1.60 -8.91 6.00
C LEU A 153 -2.22 -9.84 4.95
N SER A 154 -3.46 -9.57 4.58
CA SER A 154 -4.21 -10.31 3.56
C SER A 154 -4.04 -9.75 2.14
N GLN A 155 -3.03 -8.91 1.91
CA GLN A 155 -2.74 -8.31 0.61
C GLN A 155 -1.27 -8.52 0.19
N THR A 156 -1.05 -8.74 -1.11
CA THR A 156 0.29 -8.97 -1.68
C THR A 156 1.00 -7.68 -2.11
N ARG A 157 0.70 -6.55 -1.47
CA ARG A 157 1.23 -5.23 -1.83
C ARG A 157 2.75 -5.20 -1.75
N ASP A 158 3.41 -5.16 -2.90
CA ASP A 158 4.87 -4.99 -3.01
C ASP A 158 5.27 -3.54 -2.78
N ARG A 159 6.35 -3.33 -2.02
CA ARG A 159 6.92 -2.00 -1.78
C ARG A 159 8.44 -2.04 -1.70
N SER A 160 9.04 -0.92 -2.09
CA SER A 160 10.45 -0.61 -1.86
C SER A 160 10.55 0.46 -0.80
N PHE A 161 11.39 0.21 0.19
CA PHE A 161 11.77 1.20 1.20
C PHE A 161 13.21 1.61 0.96
N TYR A 162 13.52 2.88 1.18
CA TYR A 162 14.87 3.41 1.11
C TYR A 162 15.27 4.03 2.45
N PHE A 163 16.53 3.88 2.79
CA PHE A 163 17.06 4.31 4.09
C PHE A 163 18.38 5.05 3.93
N PHE A 164 18.54 6.08 4.75
CA PHE A 164 19.79 6.76 4.99
C PHE A 164 20.18 6.54 6.45
N TRP A 165 21.37 6.02 6.67
CA TRP A 165 21.90 5.67 7.98
C TRP A 165 23.07 6.59 8.29
N LYS A 166 23.05 7.28 9.44
CA LYS A 166 24.16 8.13 9.89
C LYS A 166 25.29 7.25 10.46
N ASP A 167 25.84 6.39 9.61
CA ASP A 167 26.87 5.38 9.91
C ASP A 167 27.69 5.15 8.63
N ASP A 168 28.89 4.57 8.76
CA ASP A 168 29.74 4.12 7.65
C ASP A 168 29.37 2.69 7.18
N ARG A 169 28.47 2.02 7.89
CA ARG A 169 27.98 0.67 7.63
C ARG A 169 26.46 0.68 7.39
N VAL A 170 25.95 -0.41 6.85
CA VAL A 170 24.50 -0.62 6.60
C VAL A 170 24.00 -1.76 7.49
N PRO A 171 22.85 -1.59 8.20
CA PRO A 171 22.27 -2.66 9.00
C PRO A 171 21.67 -3.76 8.13
N LEU A 172 21.80 -5.00 8.58
CA LEU A 172 21.05 -6.15 8.08
C LEU A 172 19.71 -6.23 8.80
N PHE A 173 18.64 -6.45 8.03
CA PHE A 173 17.30 -6.62 8.57
C PHE A 173 17.00 -8.08 8.83
N ASP A 174 16.31 -8.32 9.93
CA ASP A 174 15.74 -9.63 10.21
C ASP A 174 14.57 -9.93 9.28
N TYR A 175 14.57 -11.13 8.71
CA TYR A 175 13.47 -11.60 7.87
C TYR A 175 12.53 -12.50 8.68
N VAL A 176 11.71 -11.89 9.51
CA VAL A 176 10.61 -12.60 10.20
C VAL A 176 9.38 -12.56 9.33
N HIS A 177 8.94 -13.73 8.86
CA HIS A 177 7.71 -13.85 8.09
C HIS A 177 6.56 -14.24 9.02
N ALA A 178 5.54 -13.40 9.07
CA ALA A 178 4.27 -13.75 9.71
C ALA A 178 3.43 -14.65 8.78
N ALA A 179 2.54 -15.45 9.36
CA ALA A 179 1.54 -16.16 8.59
C ALA A 179 0.69 -15.17 7.78
N PRO A 180 0.39 -15.46 6.50
CA PRO A 180 -0.49 -14.61 5.69
C PRO A 180 -1.86 -14.41 6.37
N GLY A 181 -2.39 -13.20 6.32
CA GLY A 181 -3.77 -12.93 6.68
C GLY A 181 -4.76 -13.47 5.63
N ASN A 182 -6.03 -13.58 6.01
CA ASN A 182 -7.14 -13.93 5.13
C ASN A 182 -8.07 -12.71 4.99
N ILE A 183 -8.34 -12.29 3.75
CA ILE A 183 -9.09 -11.05 3.50
C ILE A 183 -10.57 -11.17 3.90
N ALA A 184 -11.19 -12.33 3.69
CA ALA A 184 -12.58 -12.53 4.08
C ALA A 184 -12.73 -12.55 5.60
N GLU A 185 -11.78 -13.17 6.33
CA GLU A 185 -11.74 -13.15 7.79
C GLU A 185 -11.45 -11.75 8.33
N ASP A 186 -10.54 -11.02 7.72
CA ASP A 186 -10.24 -9.63 8.08
C ASP A 186 -11.51 -8.77 8.02
N ILE A 187 -12.29 -8.89 6.93
CA ILE A 187 -13.54 -8.14 6.76
C ILE A 187 -14.59 -8.57 7.81
N ARG A 188 -14.78 -9.87 8.03
CA ARG A 188 -15.72 -10.41 9.04
C ARG A 188 -15.38 -10.00 10.47
N SER A 189 -14.10 -9.74 10.75
CA SER A 189 -13.65 -9.36 12.09
C SER A 189 -13.99 -7.93 12.48
N VAL A 190 -14.42 -7.11 11.53
CA VAL A 190 -14.82 -5.73 11.78
C VAL A 190 -16.28 -5.70 12.21
N GLU A 191 -16.50 -5.47 13.51
CA GLU A 191 -17.86 -5.34 14.05
C GLU A 191 -18.55 -4.08 13.50
N TYR A 192 -19.78 -4.25 13.02
CA TYR A 192 -20.58 -3.11 12.60
C TYR A 192 -21.01 -2.30 13.83
N ASN A 193 -20.67 -1.03 13.84
CA ASN A 193 -21.11 -0.08 14.87
C ASN A 193 -21.81 1.11 14.21
N LYS A 194 -23.10 1.25 14.45
CA LYS A 194 -23.91 2.35 13.91
C LYS A 194 -23.45 3.74 14.35
N ASP A 195 -22.77 3.83 15.49
CA ASP A 195 -22.30 5.08 16.07
C ASP A 195 -20.87 5.43 15.55
N ASP A 196 -20.23 4.54 14.82
CA ASP A 196 -18.96 4.82 14.14
C ASP A 196 -19.23 5.56 12.82
N PRO A 197 -18.75 6.81 12.66
CA PRO A 197 -18.90 7.56 11.41
C PRO A 197 -18.28 6.90 10.18
N MET A 198 -17.39 5.90 10.38
CA MET A 198 -16.78 5.14 9.30
C MET A 198 -17.58 3.86 8.93
N SER A 199 -18.69 3.55 9.63
CA SER A 199 -19.61 2.43 9.29
C SER A 199 -20.54 2.77 8.10
N ILE A 200 -20.11 3.61 7.17
CA ILE A 200 -20.81 3.95 5.93
C ILE A 200 -20.24 3.15 4.76
N LEU A 201 -21.09 2.80 3.79
CA LEU A 201 -20.67 2.05 2.61
C LEU A 201 -19.73 2.88 1.73
N THR A 202 -18.71 2.22 1.19
CA THR A 202 -17.79 2.79 0.19
C THR A 202 -18.45 2.94 -1.18
N ASN A 203 -19.52 2.17 -1.42
CA ASN A 203 -20.34 2.18 -2.62
C ASN A 203 -21.77 1.77 -2.25
N ASP A 204 -22.74 2.63 -2.52
CA ASP A 204 -24.15 2.46 -2.13
C ASP A 204 -24.92 1.47 -3.05
N LYS A 205 -24.27 0.90 -4.09
CA LYS A 205 -24.86 -0.09 -4.99
C LYS A 205 -24.88 -1.47 -4.38
N VAL A 206 -25.79 -2.32 -4.85
CA VAL A 206 -25.83 -3.74 -4.51
C VAL A 206 -24.94 -4.52 -5.49
N PRO A 207 -23.93 -5.27 -5.03
CA PRO A 207 -23.02 -6.01 -5.91
C PRO A 207 -23.72 -6.96 -6.88
N SER A 208 -24.69 -7.76 -6.41
CA SER A 208 -25.43 -8.73 -7.26
C SER A 208 -26.26 -8.05 -8.36
N GLU A 209 -26.59 -6.76 -8.25
CA GLU A 209 -27.22 -6.00 -9.33
C GLU A 209 -26.24 -5.58 -10.43
N ASN A 210 -24.93 -5.73 -10.23
CA ASN A 210 -23.96 -5.48 -11.29
C ASN A 210 -24.18 -6.49 -12.43
N PRO A 211 -24.39 -6.07 -13.70
CA PRO A 211 -24.76 -6.97 -14.80
C PRO A 211 -23.80 -8.15 -14.99
N TYR A 212 -22.48 -7.93 -14.86
CA TYR A 212 -21.48 -8.99 -15.01
C TYR A 212 -21.53 -9.98 -13.83
N TYR A 213 -21.69 -9.47 -12.61
CA TYR A 213 -21.79 -10.33 -11.44
C TYR A 213 -23.12 -11.09 -11.42
N ARG A 214 -24.19 -10.43 -11.78
CA ARG A 214 -25.51 -11.07 -11.94
C ARG A 214 -25.45 -12.22 -12.97
N TYR A 215 -24.77 -12.03 -14.10
CA TYR A 215 -24.54 -13.11 -15.08
C TYR A 215 -23.78 -14.29 -14.43
N VAL A 216 -22.76 -14.05 -13.64
CA VAL A 216 -22.03 -15.10 -12.92
C VAL A 216 -22.97 -15.87 -12.01
N LEU A 217 -23.75 -15.17 -11.18
CA LEU A 217 -24.66 -15.80 -10.20
C LEU A 217 -25.80 -16.59 -10.90
N GLU A 218 -26.44 -16.01 -11.90
CA GLU A 218 -27.63 -16.58 -12.53
C GLU A 218 -27.28 -17.64 -13.59
N VAL A 219 -26.28 -17.39 -14.44
CA VAL A 219 -26.00 -18.24 -15.60
C VAL A 219 -24.89 -19.25 -15.30
N ILE A 220 -23.73 -18.79 -14.82
CA ILE A 220 -22.60 -19.69 -14.57
C ILE A 220 -22.91 -20.64 -13.40
N HIS A 221 -23.57 -20.11 -12.35
CA HIS A 221 -23.88 -20.89 -11.13
C HIS A 221 -25.36 -21.31 -10.99
N GLY A 222 -26.21 -21.02 -11.96
CA GLY A 222 -27.60 -21.50 -11.96
C GLY A 222 -28.53 -20.85 -10.93
N GLY A 223 -28.24 -19.60 -10.51
CA GLY A 223 -29.12 -18.78 -9.66
C GLY A 223 -28.81 -18.86 -8.16
N ILE A 224 -27.53 -18.83 -7.80
CA ILE A 224 -27.11 -18.78 -6.38
C ILE A 224 -27.04 -17.35 -5.85
N THR A 225 -27.07 -17.19 -4.54
CA THR A 225 -26.90 -15.92 -3.84
C THR A 225 -25.43 -15.49 -3.77
N HIS A 226 -25.18 -14.19 -3.48
CA HIS A 226 -23.84 -13.68 -3.22
C HIS A 226 -23.10 -14.48 -2.13
N LYS A 227 -23.79 -14.78 -1.04
CA LYS A 227 -23.21 -15.54 0.09
C LYS A 227 -22.81 -16.96 -0.31
N GLU A 228 -23.65 -17.65 -1.08
CA GLU A 228 -23.34 -19.01 -1.57
C GLU A 228 -22.17 -18.98 -2.54
N PHE A 229 -22.13 -17.99 -3.45
CA PHE A 229 -21.00 -17.80 -4.36
C PHE A 229 -19.70 -17.53 -3.60
N SER A 230 -19.70 -16.58 -2.67
CA SER A 230 -18.52 -16.27 -1.83
C SER A 230 -18.03 -17.48 -1.07
N ALA A 231 -18.95 -18.27 -0.50
CA ALA A 231 -18.61 -19.50 0.24
C ALA A 231 -18.04 -20.62 -0.66
N SER A 232 -18.32 -20.61 -1.96
CA SER A 232 -17.79 -21.57 -2.92
C SER A 232 -16.38 -21.25 -3.43
N LEU A 233 -15.84 -20.06 -3.15
CA LEU A 233 -14.55 -19.63 -3.66
C LEU A 233 -13.38 -20.26 -2.90
N GLU A 234 -12.36 -20.70 -3.64
CA GLU A 234 -11.06 -21.11 -3.10
C GLU A 234 -10.04 -19.95 -3.11
N LYS A 235 -10.27 -18.94 -3.95
CA LYS A 235 -9.45 -17.73 -4.09
C LYS A 235 -10.34 -16.51 -4.28
N THR A 236 -9.85 -15.33 -3.92
CA THR A 236 -10.52 -14.06 -4.22
C THR A 236 -10.81 -13.93 -5.72
N ALA A 237 -12.04 -13.60 -6.07
CA ALA A 237 -12.51 -13.55 -7.46
C ALA A 237 -12.79 -12.12 -7.92
N ASN A 238 -12.05 -11.65 -8.93
CA ASN A 238 -12.48 -10.52 -9.74
C ASN A 238 -13.49 -11.03 -10.78
N ILE A 239 -14.68 -10.47 -10.81
CA ILE A 239 -15.79 -10.98 -11.65
C ILE A 239 -15.48 -10.97 -13.14
N MET A 240 -14.69 -10.01 -13.62
CA MET A 240 -14.30 -9.97 -15.03
C MET A 240 -13.32 -11.10 -15.38
N ASP A 241 -12.34 -11.36 -14.52
CA ASP A 241 -11.41 -12.48 -14.68
C ASP A 241 -12.15 -13.81 -14.55
N TYR A 242 -13.12 -13.90 -13.62
CA TYR A 242 -13.94 -15.07 -13.41
C TYR A 242 -14.77 -15.43 -14.66
N ILE A 243 -15.35 -14.43 -15.34
CA ILE A 243 -16.03 -14.63 -16.62
C ILE A 243 -15.07 -15.18 -17.67
N GLU A 244 -13.85 -14.61 -17.80
CA GLU A 244 -12.86 -15.06 -18.78
C GLU A 244 -12.36 -16.50 -18.51
N GLU A 245 -12.35 -16.94 -17.24
CA GLU A 245 -12.00 -18.32 -16.86
C GLU A 245 -13.09 -19.34 -17.23
N HIS A 246 -14.37 -18.94 -17.33
CA HIS A 246 -15.50 -19.86 -17.49
C HIS A 246 -16.22 -19.74 -18.85
N THR A 247 -16.12 -18.60 -19.53
CA THR A 247 -16.83 -18.31 -20.77
C THR A 247 -16.11 -17.20 -21.57
N THR A 248 -16.76 -16.67 -22.58
CA THR A 248 -16.27 -15.54 -23.37
C THR A 248 -17.25 -14.38 -23.34
N TYR A 249 -16.77 -13.13 -23.48
CA TYR A 249 -17.66 -11.97 -23.56
C TYR A 249 -18.63 -12.01 -24.76
N LYS A 250 -18.32 -12.81 -25.78
CA LYS A 250 -19.25 -13.07 -26.91
C LYS A 250 -20.48 -13.88 -26.48
N GLU A 251 -20.31 -14.80 -25.53
CA GLU A 251 -21.40 -15.62 -24.98
C GLU A 251 -22.16 -14.84 -23.88
N VAL A 252 -21.54 -13.90 -23.20
CA VAL A 252 -22.19 -13.02 -22.22
C VAL A 252 -23.09 -11.98 -22.89
N GLU A 253 -22.73 -11.49 -24.07
CA GLU A 253 -23.41 -10.40 -24.79
C GLU A 253 -24.91 -10.64 -25.02
N PRO A 254 -25.38 -11.81 -25.54
CA PRO A 254 -26.81 -12.04 -25.78
C PRO A 254 -27.64 -11.96 -24.50
N TRP A 255 -27.14 -12.51 -23.39
CA TRP A 255 -27.79 -12.43 -22.09
C TRP A 255 -27.90 -10.99 -21.59
N MET A 256 -26.83 -10.19 -21.73
CA MET A 256 -26.86 -8.78 -21.40
C MET A 256 -27.94 -8.03 -22.15
N ARG A 257 -28.07 -8.30 -23.44
CA ARG A 257 -29.07 -7.67 -24.30
C ARG A 257 -30.50 -8.11 -23.96
N GLU A 258 -30.71 -9.37 -23.70
CA GLU A 258 -32.01 -9.92 -23.27
C GLU A 258 -32.51 -9.29 -21.95
N HIS A 259 -31.57 -8.96 -21.06
CA HIS A 259 -31.88 -8.35 -19.77
C HIS A 259 -31.85 -6.83 -19.79
N GLY A 260 -31.78 -6.19 -20.96
CA GLY A 260 -31.83 -4.74 -21.11
C GLY A 260 -30.55 -3.98 -20.79
N PHE A 261 -29.41 -4.68 -20.69
CA PHE A 261 -28.09 -4.09 -20.42
C PHE A 261 -27.34 -3.76 -21.73
N GLU A 262 -27.95 -2.93 -22.58
CA GLU A 262 -27.45 -2.60 -23.92
C GLU A 262 -26.02 -2.05 -23.93
N ARG A 263 -25.68 -1.21 -22.97
CA ARG A 263 -24.33 -0.63 -22.82
C ARG A 263 -23.30 -1.71 -22.54
N GLU A 264 -23.61 -2.60 -21.61
CA GLU A 264 -22.76 -3.73 -21.20
C GLU A 264 -22.64 -4.76 -22.31
N ALA A 265 -23.71 -5.03 -23.06
CA ALA A 265 -23.70 -5.88 -24.24
C ALA A 265 -22.72 -5.37 -25.31
N ASN A 266 -22.80 -4.08 -25.66
CA ASN A 266 -21.87 -3.47 -26.60
C ASN A 266 -20.42 -3.48 -26.09
N ARG A 267 -20.23 -3.30 -24.79
CA ARG A 267 -18.91 -3.41 -24.15
C ARG A 267 -18.37 -4.83 -24.22
N CYS A 268 -19.20 -5.87 -24.06
CA CYS A 268 -18.81 -7.27 -24.21
C CYS A 268 -18.21 -7.54 -25.59
N LEU A 269 -18.85 -7.08 -26.66
CA LEU A 269 -18.31 -7.23 -28.02
C LEU A 269 -16.95 -6.52 -28.18
N THR A 270 -16.85 -5.29 -27.71
CA THR A 270 -15.60 -4.52 -27.76
C THR A 270 -14.47 -5.24 -26.99
N MET A 271 -14.75 -5.76 -25.80
CA MET A 271 -13.78 -6.49 -24.99
C MET A 271 -13.37 -7.80 -25.66
N TYR A 272 -14.32 -8.55 -26.20
CA TYR A 272 -14.05 -9.78 -26.92
C TYR A 272 -13.10 -9.55 -28.11
N GLU A 273 -13.39 -8.58 -28.98
CA GLU A 273 -12.53 -8.28 -30.14
C GLU A 273 -11.14 -7.81 -29.72
N LYS A 274 -11.05 -7.00 -28.66
CA LYS A 274 -9.78 -6.53 -28.13
C LYS A 274 -8.92 -7.66 -27.58
N LEU A 275 -9.50 -8.58 -26.80
CA LEU A 275 -8.80 -9.76 -26.27
C LEU A 275 -8.37 -10.70 -27.39
N LYS A 276 -9.24 -10.95 -28.39
CA LYS A 276 -8.93 -11.75 -29.57
C LYS A 276 -7.75 -11.18 -30.37
N ALA A 277 -7.60 -9.86 -30.39
CA ALA A 277 -6.45 -9.17 -31.01
C ALA A 277 -5.18 -9.16 -30.11
N GLY A 278 -5.17 -9.85 -28.96
CA GLY A 278 -4.05 -9.88 -28.01
C GLY A 278 -3.92 -8.61 -27.17
N GLY A 279 -4.94 -7.75 -27.17
CA GLY A 279 -4.97 -6.55 -26.34
C GLY A 279 -5.41 -6.85 -24.89
N ASN A 280 -5.26 -5.88 -24.00
CA ASN A 280 -5.70 -5.97 -22.62
C ASN A 280 -6.95 -5.12 -22.37
N ILE A 281 -7.81 -5.55 -21.45
CA ILE A 281 -9.03 -4.85 -21.05
C ILE A 281 -8.94 -4.35 -19.62
N MET A 282 -9.78 -3.38 -19.28
CA MET A 282 -9.88 -2.88 -17.91
C MET A 282 -10.85 -3.76 -17.11
N ARG A 283 -10.35 -4.41 -16.07
CA ARG A 283 -11.10 -5.34 -15.21
C ARG A 283 -11.58 -4.70 -13.90
N LYS A 284 -11.93 -3.41 -13.95
CA LYS A 284 -12.54 -2.72 -12.81
C LYS A 284 -14.00 -3.13 -12.69
N ASN A 285 -14.29 -4.03 -11.78
CA ASN A 285 -15.62 -4.56 -11.52
C ASN A 285 -15.73 -5.06 -10.07
N VAL A 286 -16.78 -5.79 -9.74
CA VAL A 286 -16.97 -6.44 -8.44
C VAL A 286 -15.81 -7.40 -8.18
N GLU A 287 -15.30 -7.38 -6.96
CA GLU A 287 -14.29 -8.32 -6.45
C GLU A 287 -14.81 -8.96 -5.16
N VAL A 288 -14.94 -10.28 -5.16
CA VAL A 288 -15.47 -11.06 -4.03
C VAL A 288 -14.30 -11.66 -3.25
N PRO A 289 -14.12 -11.30 -1.97
CA PRO A 289 -12.97 -11.72 -1.17
C PRO A 289 -13.07 -13.18 -0.74
N CYS A 290 -11.92 -13.86 -0.68
CA CYS A 290 -11.78 -15.21 -0.14
C CYS A 290 -10.48 -15.35 0.66
N ASP A 291 -9.34 -15.56 0.01
CA ASP A 291 -8.04 -15.80 0.65
C ASP A 291 -7.23 -14.51 0.84
N LYS A 292 -6.82 -13.90 -0.24
CA LYS A 292 -6.01 -12.67 -0.28
C LYS A 292 -6.34 -11.84 -1.50
N ILE A 293 -6.03 -10.55 -1.42
CA ILE A 293 -6.11 -9.63 -2.55
C ILE A 293 -4.71 -9.27 -3.09
N GLY A 294 -4.67 -8.67 -4.26
CA GLY A 294 -3.51 -7.96 -4.79
C GLY A 294 -3.12 -6.77 -3.90
N ALA A 295 -2.56 -5.72 -4.46
CA ALA A 295 -2.38 -4.49 -3.71
C ALA A 295 -3.73 -3.78 -3.55
N PHE A 296 -4.05 -3.34 -2.34
CA PHE A 296 -5.23 -2.51 -2.08
C PHE A 296 -5.02 -1.13 -2.72
N VAL A 297 -5.54 -0.94 -3.93
CA VAL A 297 -5.28 0.23 -4.80
C VAL A 297 -6.54 1.06 -5.03
N GLY A 298 -6.37 2.27 -5.54
CA GLY A 298 -7.31 3.38 -5.55
C GLY A 298 -8.79 3.12 -5.83
N HIS A 299 -9.15 2.12 -6.61
CA HIS A 299 -10.56 1.80 -6.87
C HIS A 299 -11.07 0.58 -6.09
N LEU A 300 -10.18 -0.19 -5.48
CA LEU A 300 -10.54 -1.44 -4.81
C LEU A 300 -11.49 -1.26 -3.60
N PRO A 301 -11.37 -0.19 -2.78
CA PRO A 301 -12.32 0.04 -1.69
C PRO A 301 -13.78 0.10 -2.13
N THR A 302 -14.05 0.54 -3.37
CA THR A 302 -15.41 0.67 -3.91
C THR A 302 -15.85 -0.53 -4.76
N MET A 303 -15.02 -1.57 -4.86
CA MET A 303 -15.22 -2.77 -5.69
C MET A 303 -15.20 -4.06 -4.89
N LEU A 304 -14.50 -4.08 -3.76
CA LEU A 304 -14.43 -5.24 -2.88
C LEU A 304 -15.73 -5.35 -2.09
N THR A 305 -16.33 -6.55 -2.09
CA THR A 305 -17.57 -6.83 -1.38
C THR A 305 -17.32 -7.33 0.03
N HIS A 306 -18.36 -7.29 0.87
CA HIS A 306 -18.38 -8.09 2.09
C HIS A 306 -18.57 -9.59 1.73
N PRO A 307 -17.89 -10.54 2.41
CA PRO A 307 -17.99 -11.95 2.03
C PRO A 307 -19.36 -12.60 2.28
N ASP A 308 -20.12 -12.15 3.28
CA ASP A 308 -21.39 -12.78 3.69
C ASP A 308 -22.62 -11.94 3.38
N GLU A 309 -22.43 -10.67 3.05
CA GLU A 309 -23.49 -9.69 2.81
C GLU A 309 -23.38 -9.13 1.39
N ASP A 310 -24.50 -9.01 0.68
CA ASP A 310 -24.53 -8.47 -0.69
C ASP A 310 -24.40 -6.94 -0.68
N ARG A 311 -23.26 -6.48 -0.21
CA ARG A 311 -22.85 -5.07 -0.15
C ARG A 311 -21.35 -4.91 -0.40
N TYR A 312 -20.96 -3.71 -0.73
CA TYR A 312 -19.53 -3.32 -0.73
C TYR A 312 -19.04 -3.08 0.70
N LEU A 313 -17.74 -2.85 0.85
CA LEU A 313 -17.14 -2.57 2.15
C LEU A 313 -17.73 -1.31 2.78
N THR A 314 -17.69 -1.25 4.10
CA THR A 314 -17.73 0.01 4.83
C THR A 314 -16.36 0.69 4.78
N VAL A 315 -16.31 1.99 5.07
CA VAL A 315 -15.05 2.72 5.19
C VAL A 315 -14.20 2.14 6.34
N ARG A 316 -14.83 1.70 7.44
CA ARG A 316 -14.14 1.06 8.57
C ARG A 316 -13.44 -0.23 8.15
N GLU A 317 -14.12 -1.09 7.39
CA GLU A 317 -13.52 -2.32 6.85
C GLU A 317 -12.35 -2.00 5.91
N ALA A 318 -12.47 -0.99 5.06
CA ALA A 318 -11.39 -0.54 4.18
C ALA A 318 -10.17 -0.01 4.96
N LEU A 319 -10.38 0.74 6.04
CA LEU A 319 -9.33 1.20 6.94
C LEU A 319 -8.66 0.02 7.67
N TYR A 320 -9.45 -0.96 8.11
CA TYR A 320 -8.95 -2.16 8.78
C TYR A 320 -8.06 -3.02 7.89
N ILE A 321 -8.36 -3.16 6.60
CA ILE A 321 -7.49 -3.86 5.62
C ILE A 321 -6.07 -3.24 5.58
N MET A 322 -5.97 -1.94 5.84
CA MET A 322 -4.70 -1.22 5.95
C MET A 322 -4.14 -1.18 7.38
N ARG A 323 -4.84 -1.81 8.33
CA ARG A 323 -4.49 -1.81 9.77
C ARG A 323 -4.40 -0.39 10.36
N MET A 324 -5.24 0.52 9.85
CA MET A 324 -5.41 1.83 10.50
C MET A 324 -6.08 1.63 11.87
N PRO A 325 -5.80 2.52 12.85
CA PRO A 325 -6.44 2.44 14.17
C PRO A 325 -7.96 2.45 14.11
N ASN A 326 -8.62 1.80 15.08
CA ASN A 326 -10.08 1.72 15.12
C ASN A 326 -10.78 3.07 15.35
N ASP A 327 -10.07 4.04 15.91
CA ASP A 327 -10.51 5.42 16.12
C ASP A 327 -10.04 6.38 15.01
N PHE A 328 -9.38 5.86 13.96
CA PHE A 328 -8.98 6.69 12.83
C PHE A 328 -10.20 7.04 11.96
N GLU A 329 -10.34 8.32 11.62
CA GLU A 329 -11.41 8.81 10.78
C GLU A 329 -10.90 9.33 9.45
N LEU A 330 -11.55 8.92 8.37
CA LEU A 330 -11.35 9.47 7.04
C LEU A 330 -12.30 10.66 6.86
N LEU A 331 -11.75 11.86 6.77
CA LEU A 331 -12.55 13.06 6.56
C LEU A 331 -13.16 13.05 5.15
N ASN A 332 -14.47 13.33 5.06
CA ASN A 332 -15.22 13.35 3.80
C ASN A 332 -15.07 12.05 2.95
N PRO A 333 -15.40 10.87 3.49
CA PRO A 333 -15.04 9.57 2.92
C PRO A 333 -15.49 9.38 1.46
N LYS A 334 -16.64 9.91 1.07
CA LYS A 334 -17.15 9.81 -0.33
C LYS A 334 -16.18 10.41 -1.37
N ARG A 335 -15.36 11.38 -0.99
CA ARG A 335 -14.38 12.02 -1.87
C ARG A 335 -12.96 11.48 -1.67
N THR A 336 -12.64 11.06 -0.46
CA THR A 336 -11.25 10.77 -0.04
C THR A 336 -10.96 9.28 0.14
N ILE A 337 -11.93 8.41 -0.16
CA ILE A 337 -11.77 6.95 -0.02
C ILE A 337 -10.46 6.42 -0.66
N ASN A 338 -10.03 7.02 -1.76
CA ASN A 338 -8.80 6.63 -2.46
C ASN A 338 -7.52 6.97 -1.68
N HIS A 339 -7.58 7.88 -0.70
CA HIS A 339 -6.42 8.22 0.14
C HIS A 339 -5.96 7.02 0.95
N ILE A 340 -6.89 6.13 1.36
CA ILE A 340 -6.55 4.87 2.05
C ILE A 340 -5.54 4.05 1.24
N CYS A 341 -5.67 4.05 -0.08
CA CYS A 341 -4.83 3.27 -1.00
C CYS A 341 -3.46 3.89 -1.29
N GLN A 342 -3.28 5.17 -1.01
CA GLN A 342 -2.01 5.88 -1.16
C GLN A 342 -1.10 5.70 0.05
N ASN A 343 -1.52 4.89 1.00
CA ASN A 343 -0.87 4.65 2.26
C ASN A 343 0.02 3.39 2.22
N VAL A 344 0.98 3.33 3.15
CA VAL A 344 1.64 2.08 3.55
C VAL A 344 0.75 1.41 4.60
N PRO A 345 0.44 0.12 4.49
CA PRO A 345 -0.25 -0.59 5.57
C PRO A 345 0.54 -0.49 6.87
N VAL A 346 -0.14 -0.12 7.96
CA VAL A 346 0.50 0.15 9.25
C VAL A 346 1.40 -1.02 9.68
N LYS A 347 0.90 -2.26 9.58
CA LYS A 347 1.66 -3.47 9.95
C LYS A 347 2.95 -3.67 9.15
N THR A 348 2.96 -3.31 7.87
CA THR A 348 4.19 -3.34 7.05
C THR A 348 5.19 -2.27 7.50
N ALA A 349 4.70 -1.08 7.83
CA ALA A 349 5.54 0.01 8.31
C ALA A 349 6.02 -0.22 9.75
N GLU A 350 5.26 -0.95 10.59
CA GLU A 350 5.72 -1.41 11.92
C GLU A 350 6.96 -2.29 11.79
N PHE A 351 6.93 -3.29 10.90
CA PHE A 351 8.11 -4.11 10.64
C PHE A 351 9.34 -3.25 10.28
N VAL A 352 9.18 -2.27 9.38
CA VAL A 352 10.26 -1.35 9.01
C VAL A 352 10.74 -0.53 10.20
N SER A 353 9.80 0.00 10.99
CA SER A 353 10.09 0.81 12.18
C SER A 353 10.81 0.01 13.28
N GLU A 354 10.48 -1.28 13.43
CA GLU A 354 11.16 -2.21 14.33
C GLU A 354 12.63 -2.43 13.90
N GLN A 355 12.91 -2.56 12.61
CA GLN A 355 14.28 -2.66 12.09
C GLN A 355 15.08 -1.37 12.37
N VAL A 356 14.46 -0.21 12.19
CA VAL A 356 15.06 1.09 12.54
C VAL A 356 15.33 1.16 14.04
N LEU A 357 14.39 0.71 14.87
CA LEU A 357 14.56 0.66 16.32
C LEU A 357 15.70 -0.28 16.73
N ASN A 358 15.82 -1.44 16.09
CA ASN A 358 16.91 -2.39 16.34
C ASN A 358 18.27 -1.77 16.01
N TYR A 359 18.40 -1.07 14.89
CA TYR A 359 19.60 -0.32 14.53
C TYR A 359 19.96 0.72 15.60
N LEU A 360 19.02 1.56 16.00
CA LEU A 360 19.25 2.63 16.98
C LEU A 360 19.61 2.10 18.38
N ASN A 361 19.22 0.87 18.69
CA ASN A 361 19.54 0.18 19.94
C ASN A 361 20.80 -0.72 19.83
N GLY A 362 21.48 -0.75 18.67
CA GLY A 362 22.65 -1.60 18.45
C GLY A 362 22.33 -3.10 18.44
N LYS A 363 21.13 -3.48 18.05
CA LYS A 363 20.62 -4.89 18.05
C LYS A 363 20.57 -5.52 16.67
N CYS A 364 21.29 -5.00 15.70
CA CYS A 364 21.36 -5.56 14.35
C CYS A 364 22.81 -5.78 13.93
N ASP A 365 23.03 -6.75 13.03
CA ASP A 365 24.31 -6.92 12.37
C ASP A 365 24.54 -5.78 11.38
N MET A 366 25.80 -5.36 11.25
CA MET A 366 26.22 -4.26 10.38
C MET A 366 27.21 -4.75 9.33
N ILE A 367 27.03 -4.29 8.08
CA ILE A 367 27.95 -4.59 6.99
C ILE A 367 28.71 -3.34 6.56
N GLU A 368 30.02 -3.48 6.38
CA GLU A 368 30.89 -2.42 5.83
C GLU A 368 30.62 -2.23 4.34
N THR A 369 29.68 -1.38 4.02
CA THR A 369 29.32 -0.97 2.65
C THR A 369 28.60 0.37 2.68
N SER A 370 28.77 1.15 1.63
CA SER A 370 28.02 2.40 1.44
C SER A 370 26.64 2.18 0.83
N PHE A 371 26.36 0.98 0.29
CA PHE A 371 25.09 0.64 -0.34
C PHE A 371 24.77 -0.85 -0.25
N LEU A 372 23.51 -1.15 0.09
CA LEU A 372 22.98 -2.51 0.15
C LEU A 372 21.53 -2.56 -0.33
N THR A 373 21.18 -3.56 -1.13
CA THR A 373 19.78 -3.90 -1.46
C THR A 373 19.42 -5.23 -0.79
N GLN A 374 18.39 -5.21 0.03
CA GLN A 374 17.82 -6.37 0.69
C GLN A 374 16.44 -6.68 0.06
N ASP A 375 16.18 -7.93 -0.28
CA ASP A 375 14.93 -8.37 -0.91
C ASP A 375 14.41 -9.63 -0.21
N ASN A 376 13.45 -9.45 0.70
CA ASN A 376 12.84 -10.56 1.43
C ASN A 376 11.73 -11.29 0.64
N ARG A 377 11.26 -10.73 -0.48
CA ARG A 377 10.22 -11.34 -1.30
C ARG A 377 10.67 -12.66 -1.94
N LYS A 378 11.94 -12.76 -2.30
CA LYS A 378 12.54 -13.94 -2.94
C LYS A 378 12.94 -15.02 -1.95
N LYS A 379 13.26 -14.65 -0.72
CA LYS A 379 13.73 -15.57 0.32
C LYS A 379 12.63 -16.40 0.95
N ALA A 380 11.37 -15.91 0.96
CA ALA A 380 10.22 -16.66 1.48
C ALA A 380 10.07 -18.07 0.85
N VAL A 381 10.52 -18.27 -0.39
CA VAL A 381 10.47 -19.56 -1.10
C VAL A 381 11.74 -20.41 -0.87
N LYS A 382 12.84 -19.83 -0.37
CA LYS A 382 14.15 -20.49 -0.22
C LYS A 382 14.64 -20.63 1.23
N TYR A 383 13.89 -20.13 2.20
CA TYR A 383 14.38 -20.06 3.58
C TYR A 383 14.67 -21.42 4.21
N GLU A 384 13.90 -22.45 3.86
CA GLU A 384 14.21 -23.83 4.30
C GLU A 384 15.53 -24.39 3.71
N LYS A 385 15.98 -23.85 2.57
CA LYS A 385 17.24 -24.27 1.93
C LYS A 385 18.44 -23.37 2.24
N SER A 386 18.25 -22.13 2.65
CA SER A 386 19.33 -21.16 2.84
C SER A 386 19.95 -21.19 4.25
N SER A 387 19.25 -21.72 5.24
CA SER A 387 19.86 -22.05 6.55
C SER A 387 21.00 -23.06 6.43
N LEU A 388 20.95 -23.91 5.40
CA LEU A 388 22.01 -24.86 5.05
C LEU A 388 23.17 -24.26 4.23
N GLN A 389 22.99 -23.06 3.65
CA GLN A 389 24.04 -22.41 2.83
C GLN A 389 24.87 -21.38 3.60
N LEU A 390 24.34 -20.81 4.70
CA LEU A 390 25.13 -19.92 5.56
C LEU A 390 26.23 -20.68 6.30
N ASP A 391 25.99 -21.94 6.66
CA ASP A 391 26.98 -22.80 7.29
C ASP A 391 28.15 -23.21 6.32
N GLN A 392 27.96 -23.04 5.02
CA GLN A 392 29.01 -23.32 4.02
C GLN A 392 29.95 -22.14 3.76
N PHE A 393 29.64 -20.95 4.25
CA PHE A 393 30.49 -19.75 4.16
C PHE A 393 31.19 -19.40 5.46
N MET A 394 31.03 -20.21 6.50
CA MET A 394 31.68 -20.03 7.80
C MET A 394 32.74 -21.08 8.07
N VAL A 395 33.45 -21.52 7.02
CA VAL A 395 34.65 -22.34 7.15
C VAL A 395 35.83 -21.65 6.47
#